data_9a94351f170792ad7723cb38f19d2454
#
_entry.id   9a94351f170792ad7723cb38f19d2454
#
_cell.length_a   1.000
_cell.length_b   1.000
_cell.length_c   1.000
_cell.angle_alpha   90.00
_cell.angle_beta   90.00
_cell.angle_gamma   90.00
#
_symmetry.space_group_name_H-M   'P 1'
#
loop_
_entity.id
_entity.type
_entity.pdbx_description
1 polymer ?
#
loop_
_entity_poly.entity_id
_entity_poly.type
_entity_poly.pdbx_seq_one_letter_code
_entity_poly.pdbx_strand_id
1 'polypeptide(L)' 'MRIGVVKEIKDKENRIALTPSGASQLVAEGHQVSVEEDAGVGSGFSNDEYLSAGAEIV' A
#
# COMPACT_ATOMS: atom_id res chain seq x y z
N MET A 1 3.91 -12.52 -8.65
CA MET A 1 3.87 -11.21 -9.32
C MET A 1 4.31 -10.11 -8.35
N ARG A 2 4.99 -9.12 -8.86
CA ARG A 2 5.36 -7.96 -8.05
C ARG A 2 4.39 -6.84 -8.30
N ILE A 3 3.91 -6.25 -7.21
CA ILE A 3 2.95 -5.15 -7.28
C ILE A 3 3.55 -3.97 -6.54
N GLY A 4 3.67 -2.85 -7.22
CA GLY A 4 4.19 -1.63 -6.62
C GLY A 4 3.11 -0.59 -6.48
N VAL A 5 3.06 0.05 -5.31
CA VAL A 5 2.12 1.13 -5.06
C VAL A 5 2.93 2.38 -4.79
N VAL A 6 2.74 3.40 -5.62
CA VAL A 6 3.46 4.66 -5.48
C VAL A 6 2.60 5.69 -4.78
N LYS A 7 3.27 6.62 -4.12
CA LYS A 7 2.60 7.71 -3.44
C LYS A 7 2.00 8.66 -4.47
N GLU A 8 0.70 8.93 -4.34
CA GLU A 8 0.03 9.88 -5.21
C GLU A 8 0.12 11.28 -4.61
N ILE A 9 0.58 12.22 -5.43
CA ILE A 9 0.71 13.61 -4.98
C ILE A 9 -0.14 14.49 -5.88
N LYS A 10 -1.40 14.14 -6.02
CA LYS A 10 -2.33 14.94 -6.80
C LYS A 10 -3.20 15.77 -5.88
N ASP A 11 -3.45 17.00 -6.27
CA ASP A 11 -4.33 17.87 -5.52
C ASP A 11 -5.70 17.22 -5.36
N LYS A 12 -6.22 17.27 -4.14
CA LYS A 12 -7.55 16.76 -3.82
C LYS A 12 -7.70 15.25 -3.98
N GLU A 13 -6.62 14.55 -4.23
CA GLU A 13 -6.68 13.11 -4.41
C GLU A 13 -5.98 12.45 -3.23
N ASN A 14 -6.77 11.90 -2.32
CA ASN A 14 -6.25 11.26 -1.12
C ASN A 14 -6.43 9.75 -1.14
N ARG A 15 -6.74 9.19 -2.31
CA ARG A 15 -6.93 7.75 -2.42
C ARG A 15 -5.65 7.05 -2.82
N ILE A 16 -5.49 5.85 -2.29
CA ILE A 16 -4.40 4.98 -2.70
C ILE A 16 -4.99 3.82 -3.50
N ALA A 17 -4.27 3.35 -4.49
CA ALA A 17 -4.75 2.28 -5.36
C ALA A 17 -4.94 0.96 -4.61
N LEU A 18 -4.22 0.76 -3.52
CA LEU A 18 -4.26 -0.49 -2.77
C LEU A 18 -4.38 -0.21 -1.28
N THR A 19 -5.42 -0.75 -0.66
CA THR A 19 -5.59 -0.64 0.79
C THR A 19 -4.76 -1.72 1.48
N PRO A 20 -4.50 -1.57 2.80
CA PRO A 20 -3.82 -2.64 3.55
C PRO A 20 -4.55 -3.97 3.47
N SER A 21 -5.89 -3.94 3.47
CA SER A 21 -6.67 -5.16 3.34
C SER A 21 -6.44 -5.84 1.99
N GLY A 22 -6.41 -5.06 0.92
CA GLY A 22 -6.12 -5.58 -0.41
C GLY A 22 -4.70 -6.10 -0.52
N ALA A 23 -3.75 -5.41 0.11
CA ALA A 23 -2.37 -5.85 0.14
C ALA A 23 -2.24 -7.20 0.84
N SER A 24 -2.94 -7.37 1.97
CA SER A 24 -2.93 -8.62 2.71
C SER A 24 -3.43 -9.78 1.84
N GLN A 25 -4.49 -9.54 1.09
CA GLN A 25 -5.04 -10.57 0.21
C GLN A 25 -4.07 -10.95 -0.89
N LEU A 26 -3.43 -9.97 -1.50
CA LEU A 26 -2.45 -10.24 -2.56
C LEU A 26 -1.25 -11.01 -2.03
N VAL A 27 -0.77 -10.67 -0.85
CA VAL A 27 0.34 -11.38 -0.23
C VAL A 27 -0.07 -12.83 0.06
N ALA A 28 -1.29 -13.04 0.53
CA ALA A 28 -1.81 -14.38 0.80
C ALA A 28 -1.90 -15.22 -0.48
N GLU A 29 -2.04 -14.57 -1.63
CA GLU A 29 -2.08 -15.25 -2.92
C GLU A 29 -0.69 -15.48 -3.52
N GLY A 30 0.36 -15.10 -2.82
CA GLY A 30 1.73 -15.34 -3.25
C GLY A 30 2.38 -14.20 -4.00
N HIS A 31 1.76 -13.02 -4.01
CA HIS A 31 2.33 -11.86 -4.68
C HIS A 31 3.24 -11.09 -3.74
N GLN A 32 4.21 -10.38 -4.30
CA GLN A 32 5.05 -9.45 -3.55
C GLN A 32 4.46 -8.05 -3.72
N VAL A 33 4.18 -7.40 -2.60
CA VAL A 33 3.60 -6.07 -2.61
C VAL A 33 4.59 -5.09 -1.97
N SER A 34 4.94 -4.05 -2.71
CA SER A 34 5.82 -2.98 -2.22
C SER A 34 5.01 -1.68 -2.23
N VAL A 35 5.06 -0.96 -1.13
CA VAL A 35 4.31 0.30 -0.98
C VAL A 35 5.31 1.40 -0.70
N GLU A 36 5.22 2.49 -1.45
CA GLU A 36 6.07 3.64 -1.21
C GLU A 36 5.76 4.24 0.15
N GLU A 37 6.79 4.64 0.87
CA GLU A 37 6.65 5.22 2.20
C GLU A 37 5.61 6.35 2.19
N ASP A 38 4.70 6.32 3.15
CA ASP A 38 3.64 7.32 3.31
C ASP A 38 2.59 7.32 2.19
N ALA A 39 2.58 6.31 1.32
CA ALA A 39 1.65 6.29 0.20
C ALA A 39 0.19 6.28 0.65
N GLY A 40 -0.12 5.67 1.79
CA GLY A 40 -1.50 5.58 2.27
C GLY A 40 -1.89 6.60 3.32
N VAL A 41 -0.96 7.48 3.71
CA VAL A 41 -1.22 8.41 4.83
C VAL A 41 -2.38 9.34 4.53
N GLY A 42 -2.47 9.85 3.30
CA GLY A 42 -3.56 10.73 2.91
C GLY A 42 -4.92 10.06 2.94
N SER A 43 -4.95 8.73 2.88
CA SER A 43 -6.19 7.95 2.94
C SER A 43 -6.43 7.35 4.33
N GLY A 44 -5.60 7.71 5.31
CA GLY A 44 -5.76 7.24 6.67
C GLY A 44 -5.08 5.92 6.99
N PHE A 45 -4.22 5.45 6.11
CA PHE A 45 -3.49 4.18 6.32
C PHE A 45 -2.03 4.48 6.62
N SER A 46 -1.54 3.93 7.73
CA SER A 46 -0.14 4.11 8.12
C SER A 46 0.74 3.08 7.43
N ASN A 47 2.04 3.36 7.41
CA ASN A 47 3.01 2.40 6.90
C ASN A 47 2.93 1.08 7.67
N ASP A 48 2.70 1.14 8.97
CA ASP A 48 2.61 -0.05 9.81
C ASP A 48 1.46 -0.95 9.40
N GLU A 49 0.36 -0.39 8.94
CA GLU A 49 -0.77 -1.18 8.48
C GLU A 49 -0.39 -2.00 7.25
N TYR A 50 0.37 -1.42 6.34
CA TYR A 50 0.84 -2.16 5.16
C TYR A 50 1.87 -3.22 5.55
N LEU A 51 2.76 -2.90 6.48
CA LEU A 51 3.74 -3.87 6.96
C LEU A 51 3.05 -5.06 7.63
N SER A 52 2.02 -4.79 8.43
CA SER A 52 1.23 -5.84 9.07
C SER A 52 0.49 -6.71 8.06
N ALA A 53 0.16 -6.12 6.91
CA ALA A 53 -0.49 -6.85 5.84
C ALA A 53 0.48 -7.74 5.05
N GLY A 54 1.76 -7.61 5.30
CA GLY A 54 2.79 -8.38 4.60
C GLY A 54 3.44 -7.65 3.45
N ALA A 55 3.10 -6.38 3.26
CA ALA A 55 3.71 -5.56 2.23
C ALA A 55 5.06 -5.03 2.70
N GLU A 56 5.87 -4.58 1.75
CA GLU A 56 7.17 -3.98 2.00
C GLU A 56 7.05 -2.47 1.81
N ILE A 57 7.67 -1.70 2.69
CA ILE A 57 7.71 -0.25 2.54
C ILE A 57 9.05 0.13 1.90
N VAL A 58 8.99 0.89 0.85
CA VAL A 58 10.19 1.26 0.09
C VAL A 58 10.42 2.77 0.04
#